data_b1d6a597a91dbeb3ea7e9acf853bf152
#
_entry.id   b1d6a597a91dbeb3ea7e9acf853bf152
#
_cell.length_a   1.000
_cell.length_b   1.000
_cell.length_c   1.000
_cell.angle_alpha   90.00
_cell.angle_beta   90.00
_cell.angle_gamma   90.00
#
_symmetry.space_group_name_H-M   'P 1'
#
loop_
_entity.id
_entity.type
_entity.pdbx_description
1 polymer ?
#
loop_
_entity_poly.entity_id
_entity_poly.type
_entity_poly.pdbx_seq_one_letter_code
_entity_poly.pdbx_strand_id
1 'polypeptide(L)'
;MKKLLIWLPGMLSMLAACTEAVEIPARAPEKQSPVRVELHLTTEQQAATRAMDENCIRDVNLYLYGDTEYHFYFPSVSSPLVFNVLPGNYRSYAIANAGQDLGDKNAFKIQFYETAVDVMVSSDAIPMTDRGTLAVDGAGRCTPSSLRVTRSAAKIAYTIEVADAVAPSLRLRSVQFCNLPRTIRPFDSGSISSTVEANYYDGEAMPVGNERRTAGTAYLFENLQGSVDTITDQKDKCPENAPSCATYLRILAERSADKALVEYIVYPGENNTSDFNVRRNTWHNLELVIRGEDEIDNRVLVYDGLYYGTANCHICTGDQVTFDVTPYRTSRSRNYAYLGIEAGDEYAPASAGLLWQDNKIITGFTLADNRLTVHTNGQRGNALVAVYDAGGTILWSWHIWCLPGDRPQ
;
A
#
# COMPACT_ATOMS: atom_id res chain seq x y z
N MET A 1 66.22 43.86 -59.56
CA MET A 1 67.33 44.18 -58.69
C MET A 1 67.26 43.24 -57.50
N LYS A 2 68.27 42.31 -57.43
CA LYS A 2 69.10 41.90 -56.30
C LYS A 2 68.32 41.71 -54.95
N LYS A 3 68.42 40.58 -54.23
CA LYS A 3 69.61 39.78 -53.86
C LYS A 3 69.17 38.38 -53.41
N LEU A 4 70.00 37.46 -53.87
CA LEU A 4 70.22 36.11 -53.42
C LEU A 4 70.71 36.10 -51.95
N LEU A 5 70.26 35.18 -51.11
CA LEU A 5 71.01 34.70 -49.94
C LEU A 5 70.75 33.20 -49.75
N ILE A 6 71.80 32.48 -49.99
CA ILE A 6 71.95 31.04 -49.73
C ILE A 6 72.28 30.86 -48.27
N TRP A 7 71.63 29.89 -47.60
CA TRP A 7 72.13 29.31 -46.37
C TRP A 7 71.93 27.79 -46.32
N LEU A 8 72.97 27.13 -45.89
CA LEU A 8 73.34 25.71 -45.90
C LEU A 8 72.46 24.90 -44.93
N PRO A 9 72.30 23.59 -45.20
CA PRO A 9 71.50 22.71 -44.32
C PRO A 9 72.30 22.18 -43.14
N GLY A 10 71.83 22.36 -41.95
CA GLY A 10 72.27 21.69 -40.73
C GLY A 10 71.62 20.30 -40.62
N MET A 11 72.39 19.27 -40.75
CA MET A 11 71.99 17.89 -40.60
C MET A 11 71.86 17.59 -39.07
N LEU A 12 70.65 17.53 -38.58
CA LEU A 12 70.36 17.09 -37.21
C LEU A 12 69.81 15.66 -37.27
N SER A 13 70.64 14.67 -36.96
CA SER A 13 70.26 13.28 -36.81
C SER A 13 69.42 13.10 -35.55
N MET A 14 68.14 12.96 -35.73
CA MET A 14 67.24 12.48 -34.64
C MET A 14 67.37 10.96 -34.59
N LEU A 15 67.93 10.49 -33.46
CA LEU A 15 67.81 9.11 -33.02
C LEU A 15 66.35 8.86 -32.68
N ALA A 16 65.59 8.17 -33.52
CA ALA A 16 64.30 7.63 -33.21
C ALA A 16 64.50 6.42 -32.29
N ALA A 17 64.32 6.61 -31.00
CA ALA A 17 64.12 5.53 -30.05
C ALA A 17 62.74 4.91 -30.31
N CYS A 18 62.71 3.75 -30.97
CA CYS A 18 61.54 2.88 -30.99
C CYS A 18 61.27 2.41 -29.55
N THR A 19 60.39 3.06 -28.84
CA THR A 19 59.74 2.44 -27.70
C THR A 19 58.67 1.51 -28.26
N GLU A 20 58.96 0.23 -28.34
CA GLU A 20 57.93 -0.80 -28.48
C GLU A 20 57.00 -0.66 -27.30
N ALA A 21 55.82 -0.13 -27.55
CA ALA A 21 54.71 -0.22 -26.59
C ALA A 21 54.43 -1.72 -26.39
N VAL A 22 54.82 -2.24 -25.25
CA VAL A 22 54.35 -3.55 -24.79
C VAL A 22 52.85 -3.43 -24.68
N GLU A 23 52.11 -3.89 -25.68
CA GLU A 23 50.68 -4.13 -25.55
C GLU A 23 50.48 -5.16 -24.42
N ILE A 24 50.12 -4.67 -23.24
CA ILE A 24 49.61 -5.53 -22.17
C ILE A 24 48.34 -6.14 -22.75
N PRO A 25 48.30 -7.47 -23.00
CA PRO A 25 47.10 -8.08 -23.54
C PRO A 25 45.95 -7.75 -22.55
N ALA A 26 44.89 -7.15 -23.08
CA ALA A 26 43.69 -6.88 -22.30
C ALA A 26 43.32 -8.22 -21.62
N ARG A 27 43.37 -8.24 -20.29
CA ARG A 27 43.01 -9.43 -19.51
C ARG A 27 41.62 -9.83 -19.98
N ALA A 28 41.51 -11.03 -20.54
CA ALA A 28 40.22 -11.57 -20.95
C ALA A 28 39.23 -11.39 -19.76
N PRO A 29 38.02 -10.93 -20.01
CA PRO A 29 37.04 -10.71 -18.92
C PRO A 29 36.97 -12.00 -18.12
N GLU A 30 37.30 -11.89 -16.85
CA GLU A 30 37.24 -13.02 -15.90
C GLU A 30 35.82 -13.54 -15.93
N LYS A 31 35.65 -14.81 -16.30
CA LYS A 31 34.30 -15.42 -16.39
C LYS A 31 33.72 -15.42 -15.01
N GLN A 32 32.82 -14.47 -14.73
CA GLN A 32 32.18 -14.36 -13.44
C GLN A 32 31.41 -15.65 -13.15
N SER A 33 31.55 -16.17 -11.95
CA SER A 33 30.82 -17.36 -11.49
C SER A 33 29.57 -16.91 -10.73
N PRO A 34 28.46 -17.65 -10.81
CA PRO A 34 27.29 -17.37 -10.00
C PRO A 34 27.63 -17.39 -8.51
N VAL A 35 27.08 -16.44 -7.79
CA VAL A 35 27.19 -16.32 -6.32
C VAL A 35 25.86 -16.63 -5.68
N ARG A 36 25.93 -17.21 -4.48
CA ARG A 36 24.74 -17.46 -3.66
C ARG A 36 24.26 -16.15 -3.05
N VAL A 37 22.98 -15.86 -3.23
CA VAL A 37 22.29 -14.67 -2.71
C VAL A 37 21.26 -15.09 -1.69
N GLU A 38 21.16 -14.29 -0.63
CA GLU A 38 20.08 -14.35 0.35
C GLU A 38 19.32 -13.02 0.33
N LEU A 39 18.03 -13.07 -0.05
CA LEU A 39 17.18 -11.91 -0.24
C LEU A 39 15.95 -12.01 0.67
N HIS A 40 15.80 -11.06 1.57
CA HIS A 40 14.63 -11.04 2.46
C HIS A 40 13.39 -10.52 1.75
N LEU A 41 12.23 -11.10 2.09
CA LEU A 41 10.93 -10.57 1.72
C LEU A 41 10.29 -9.91 2.92
N THR A 42 9.74 -8.72 2.68
CA THR A 42 8.95 -8.00 3.67
C THR A 42 7.62 -7.60 3.05
N THR A 43 6.58 -7.54 3.86
CA THR A 43 5.30 -6.96 3.50
C THR A 43 5.14 -5.61 4.18
N GLU A 44 4.25 -4.79 3.69
CA GLU A 44 3.79 -3.65 4.45
C GLU A 44 3.00 -4.16 5.65
N GLN A 45 3.51 -3.89 6.87
CA GLN A 45 2.79 -4.25 8.08
C GLN A 45 1.55 -3.38 8.22
N GLN A 46 0.38 -3.98 8.11
CA GLN A 46 -0.83 -3.38 8.61
C GLN A 46 -0.85 -3.51 10.14
N ALA A 47 -1.33 -2.47 10.84
CA ALA A 47 -1.59 -2.57 12.27
C ALA A 47 -2.50 -3.77 12.53
N ALA A 48 -2.05 -4.68 13.39
CA ALA A 48 -2.64 -5.97 13.63
C ALA A 48 -4.11 -5.86 14.07
N THR A 49 -5.02 -6.14 13.15
CA THR A 49 -6.29 -6.74 13.52
C THR A 49 -6.07 -8.25 13.59
N ARG A 50 -6.49 -8.89 14.66
CA ARG A 50 -6.31 -10.33 14.94
C ARG A 50 -7.04 -11.29 13.97
N ALA A 51 -7.41 -10.85 12.79
CA ALA A 51 -8.12 -11.62 11.79
C ALA A 51 -7.18 -11.91 10.62
N MET A 52 -6.93 -13.18 10.39
CA MET A 52 -6.24 -13.79 9.24
C MET A 52 -4.97 -13.06 8.77
N ASP A 53 -3.94 -13.80 8.47
CA ASP A 53 -2.63 -13.24 8.09
C ASP A 53 -2.67 -12.68 6.65
N GLU A 54 -3.23 -11.47 6.51
CA GLU A 54 -3.27 -10.71 5.28
C GLU A 54 -1.86 -10.40 4.71
N ASN A 55 -0.82 -10.72 5.46
CA ASN A 55 0.58 -10.57 5.09
C ASN A 55 1.22 -11.89 4.67
N CYS A 56 0.46 -12.97 4.65
CA CYS A 56 0.98 -14.29 4.32
C CYS A 56 1.51 -14.31 2.88
N ILE A 57 2.77 -14.70 2.72
CA ILE A 57 3.37 -14.98 1.42
C ILE A 57 3.53 -16.50 1.31
N ARG A 58 2.82 -17.12 0.37
CA ARG A 58 2.83 -18.56 0.14
C ARG A 58 3.84 -18.98 -0.91
N ASP A 59 3.85 -18.26 -2.02
CA ASP A 59 4.75 -18.47 -3.15
C ASP A 59 5.27 -17.16 -3.71
N VAL A 60 6.38 -17.20 -4.45
CA VAL A 60 6.96 -16.03 -5.12
C VAL A 60 7.53 -16.41 -6.47
N ASN A 61 7.20 -15.65 -7.49
CA ASN A 61 7.91 -15.57 -8.76
C ASN A 61 8.81 -14.32 -8.72
N LEU A 62 10.13 -14.53 -8.82
CA LEU A 62 11.14 -13.47 -8.84
C LEU A 62 11.81 -13.43 -10.22
N TYR A 63 11.76 -12.28 -10.86
CA TYR A 63 12.40 -12.01 -12.14
C TYR A 63 13.50 -10.98 -11.96
N LEU A 64 14.66 -11.25 -12.55
CA LEU A 64 15.82 -10.36 -12.52
C LEU A 64 16.32 -10.15 -13.96
N TYR A 65 16.38 -8.89 -14.40
CA TYR A 65 16.77 -8.50 -15.74
C TYR A 65 18.01 -7.59 -15.71
N GLY A 66 19.11 -8.10 -16.17
CA GLY A 66 20.40 -7.43 -16.31
C GLY A 66 21.10 -7.93 -17.58
N ASP A 67 22.44 -8.06 -17.54
CA ASP A 67 23.20 -8.69 -18.63
C ASP A 67 22.82 -10.17 -18.82
N THR A 68 22.35 -10.80 -17.78
CA THR A 68 21.73 -12.13 -17.77
C THR A 68 20.35 -12.02 -17.13
N GLU A 69 19.38 -12.70 -17.71
CA GLU A 69 18.01 -12.74 -17.20
C GLU A 69 17.80 -14.01 -16.38
N TYR A 70 17.06 -13.88 -15.26
CA TYR A 70 16.72 -14.99 -14.36
C TYR A 70 15.25 -14.95 -14.01
N HIS A 71 14.67 -16.15 -13.87
CA HIS A 71 13.39 -16.38 -13.25
C HIS A 71 13.52 -17.46 -12.18
N PHE A 72 13.01 -17.19 -11.00
CA PHE A 72 12.95 -18.12 -9.88
C PHE A 72 11.53 -18.23 -9.39
N TYR A 73 11.04 -19.46 -9.24
CA TYR A 73 9.78 -19.74 -8.58
C TYR A 73 10.03 -20.44 -7.24
N PHE A 74 9.47 -19.88 -6.19
CA PHE A 74 9.52 -20.41 -4.84
C PHE A 74 8.10 -20.85 -4.43
N PRO A 75 7.76 -22.15 -4.52
CA PRO A 75 6.41 -22.66 -4.25
C PRO A 75 6.06 -22.67 -2.75
N SER A 76 7.05 -22.44 -1.91
CA SER A 76 6.92 -22.27 -0.47
C SER A 76 7.96 -21.28 0.00
N VAL A 77 7.51 -20.22 0.65
CA VAL A 77 8.39 -19.11 1.01
C VAL A 77 8.91 -19.28 2.43
N SER A 78 10.22 -19.41 2.54
CA SER A 78 10.97 -19.11 3.75
C SER A 78 11.84 -17.88 3.49
N SER A 79 11.79 -16.87 4.35
CA SER A 79 12.69 -15.73 4.26
C SER A 79 13.98 -16.02 5.05
N PRO A 80 15.18 -15.83 4.45
CA PRO A 80 15.44 -15.26 3.12
C PRO A 80 15.17 -16.24 1.97
N LEU A 81 14.85 -15.70 0.78
CA LEU A 81 14.92 -16.44 -0.49
C LEU A 81 16.38 -16.70 -0.81
N VAL A 82 16.69 -17.92 -1.24
CA VAL A 82 18.07 -18.32 -1.57
C VAL A 82 18.16 -18.76 -3.02
N PHE A 83 19.04 -18.13 -3.78
CA PHE A 83 19.24 -18.43 -5.20
C PHE A 83 20.67 -18.09 -5.65
N ASN A 84 21.04 -18.45 -6.89
CA ASN A 84 22.36 -18.18 -7.46
C ASN A 84 22.23 -17.32 -8.71
N VAL A 85 22.99 -16.21 -8.78
CA VAL A 85 23.05 -15.31 -9.93
C VAL A 85 24.47 -14.80 -10.13
N LEU A 86 24.79 -14.33 -11.33
CA LEU A 86 26.02 -13.59 -11.56
C LEU A 86 26.00 -12.26 -10.78
N PRO A 87 27.16 -11.78 -10.29
CA PRO A 87 27.27 -10.43 -9.79
C PRO A 87 26.88 -9.41 -10.87
N GLY A 88 26.08 -8.39 -10.48
CA GLY A 88 25.60 -7.40 -11.44
C GLY A 88 24.45 -6.55 -10.91
N ASN A 89 23.94 -5.68 -11.77
CA ASN A 89 22.78 -4.84 -11.49
C ASN A 89 21.58 -5.37 -12.27
N TYR A 90 20.46 -5.57 -11.55
CA TYR A 90 19.25 -6.13 -12.10
C TYR A 90 18.06 -5.20 -11.87
N ARG A 91 17.17 -5.13 -12.85
CA ARG A 91 15.78 -4.72 -12.60
C ARG A 91 15.04 -5.92 -12.03
N SER A 92 14.42 -5.78 -10.88
CA SER A 92 13.72 -6.85 -10.17
C SER A 92 12.21 -6.67 -10.26
N TYR A 93 11.50 -7.79 -10.41
CA TYR A 93 10.04 -7.88 -10.33
C TYR A 93 9.68 -9.09 -9.51
N ALA A 94 8.90 -8.90 -8.46
CA ALA A 94 8.42 -9.98 -7.61
C ALA A 94 6.89 -10.03 -7.69
N ILE A 95 6.34 -11.23 -7.86
CA ILE A 95 4.92 -11.53 -7.76
C ILE A 95 4.75 -12.61 -6.70
N ALA A 96 4.15 -12.25 -5.59
CA ALA A 96 3.83 -13.17 -4.50
C ALA A 96 2.35 -13.59 -4.57
N ASN A 97 2.08 -14.81 -4.12
CA ASN A 97 0.75 -15.40 -4.08
C ASN A 97 0.10 -15.54 -5.47
N ALA A 98 0.89 -15.88 -6.48
CA ALA A 98 0.37 -16.25 -7.80
C ALA A 98 -0.24 -17.65 -7.83
N GLY A 99 0.07 -18.50 -6.84
CA GLY A 99 -0.40 -19.87 -6.73
C GLY A 99 0.25 -20.85 -7.71
N GLN A 100 1.14 -20.37 -8.57
CA GLN A 100 1.80 -21.18 -9.61
C GLN A 100 3.09 -20.53 -10.11
N ASP A 101 3.90 -21.36 -10.76
CA ASP A 101 5.02 -20.89 -11.58
C ASP A 101 4.49 -20.19 -12.85
N LEU A 102 4.80 -18.91 -12.98
CA LEU A 102 4.36 -18.10 -14.12
C LEU A 102 5.26 -18.28 -15.37
N GLY A 103 6.34 -19.05 -15.25
CA GLY A 103 7.29 -19.32 -16.33
C GLY A 103 8.13 -18.09 -16.74
N ASP A 104 9.05 -18.31 -17.67
CA ASP A 104 9.93 -17.26 -18.14
C ASP A 104 9.19 -16.14 -18.88
N LYS A 105 9.52 -14.91 -18.55
CA LYS A 105 9.03 -13.70 -19.21
C LYS A 105 10.23 -12.77 -19.49
N ASN A 106 10.32 -12.23 -20.69
CA ASN A 106 11.33 -11.20 -20.94
C ASN A 106 10.95 -9.87 -20.24
N ALA A 107 11.93 -8.97 -20.13
CA ALA A 107 11.76 -7.69 -19.43
C ALA A 107 10.59 -6.83 -19.92
N PHE A 108 10.26 -6.90 -21.21
CA PHE A 108 9.11 -6.20 -21.78
C PHE A 108 7.80 -6.85 -21.35
N LYS A 109 7.69 -8.19 -21.47
CA LYS A 109 6.46 -8.92 -21.13
C LYS A 109 6.11 -8.83 -19.65
N ILE A 110 7.09 -8.86 -18.74
CA ILE A 110 6.80 -8.75 -17.30
C ILE A 110 6.25 -7.37 -16.94
N GLN A 111 6.76 -6.32 -17.55
CA GLN A 111 6.32 -4.95 -17.27
C GLN A 111 4.85 -4.72 -17.60
N PHE A 112 4.34 -5.37 -18.65
CA PHE A 112 2.95 -5.29 -19.11
C PHE A 112 2.17 -6.58 -18.82
N TYR A 113 2.64 -7.38 -17.87
CA TYR A 113 1.96 -8.62 -17.51
C TYR A 113 0.55 -8.33 -17.01
N GLU A 114 -0.40 -9.03 -17.61
CA GLU A 114 -1.81 -9.06 -17.19
C GLU A 114 -2.15 -10.48 -16.74
N THR A 115 -2.96 -10.58 -15.71
CA THR A 115 -3.51 -11.87 -15.28
C THR A 115 -5.02 -11.76 -15.17
N ALA A 116 -5.72 -12.80 -15.67
CA ALA A 116 -7.16 -12.93 -15.53
C ALA A 116 -7.52 -13.20 -14.06
N VAL A 117 -8.63 -12.64 -13.62
CA VAL A 117 -9.18 -12.83 -12.28
C VAL A 117 -10.69 -13.02 -12.41
N ASP A 118 -11.18 -14.20 -12.02
CA ASP A 118 -12.59 -14.56 -12.15
C ASP A 118 -13.31 -14.67 -10.80
N VAL A 119 -12.58 -14.47 -9.70
CA VAL A 119 -13.10 -14.61 -8.34
C VAL A 119 -12.56 -13.50 -7.45
N MET A 120 -13.29 -13.18 -6.39
CA MET A 120 -12.80 -12.28 -5.34
C MET A 120 -11.54 -12.87 -4.70
N VAL A 121 -10.65 -11.97 -4.29
CA VAL A 121 -9.36 -12.35 -3.70
C VAL A 121 -9.57 -13.05 -2.36
N SER A 122 -8.91 -14.19 -2.15
CA SER A 122 -8.90 -14.86 -0.85
C SER A 122 -8.03 -14.06 0.14
N SER A 123 -8.52 -13.89 1.36
CA SER A 123 -7.82 -13.14 2.42
C SER A 123 -6.47 -13.72 2.83
N ASP A 124 -6.26 -15.01 2.60
CA ASP A 124 -5.07 -15.76 3.01
C ASP A 124 -4.06 -15.94 1.86
N ALA A 125 -4.36 -15.41 0.67
CA ALA A 125 -3.51 -15.48 -0.52
C ALA A 125 -3.66 -14.21 -1.39
N ILE A 126 -3.60 -13.03 -0.77
CA ILE A 126 -3.70 -11.76 -1.50
C ILE A 126 -2.48 -11.62 -2.40
N PRO A 127 -2.64 -11.45 -3.73
CA PRO A 127 -1.52 -11.19 -4.62
C PRO A 127 -0.79 -9.90 -4.24
N MET A 128 0.55 -9.99 -4.19
CA MET A 128 1.40 -8.87 -3.83
C MET A 128 2.51 -8.72 -4.86
N THR A 129 2.97 -7.51 -5.08
CA THR A 129 4.00 -7.21 -6.06
C THR A 129 5.03 -6.23 -5.54
N ASP A 130 6.24 -6.36 -6.08
CA ASP A 130 7.30 -5.36 -5.95
C ASP A 130 8.03 -5.21 -7.27
N ARG A 131 8.49 -4.01 -7.59
CA ARG A 131 9.41 -3.74 -8.70
C ARG A 131 10.48 -2.76 -8.26
N GLY A 132 11.71 -3.03 -8.65
CA GLY A 132 12.82 -2.17 -8.25
C GLY A 132 14.10 -2.52 -8.97
N THR A 133 15.21 -2.27 -8.31
CA THR A 133 16.56 -2.64 -8.73
C THR A 133 17.22 -3.44 -7.62
N LEU A 134 18.03 -4.42 -8.02
CA LEU A 134 18.81 -5.26 -7.13
C LEU A 134 20.25 -5.30 -7.63
N ALA A 135 21.19 -4.82 -6.84
CA ALA A 135 22.61 -4.97 -7.10
C ALA A 135 23.16 -6.17 -6.32
N VAL A 136 23.91 -7.05 -6.98
CA VAL A 136 24.55 -8.22 -6.37
C VAL A 136 26.06 -8.08 -6.53
N ASP A 137 26.78 -8.09 -5.43
CA ASP A 137 28.26 -8.04 -5.45
C ASP A 137 28.90 -9.44 -5.60
N GLY A 138 30.23 -9.47 -5.79
CA GLY A 138 30.99 -10.72 -5.95
C GLY A 138 31.01 -11.64 -4.72
N ALA A 139 30.52 -11.15 -3.57
CA ALA A 139 30.36 -11.94 -2.34
C ALA A 139 28.91 -12.43 -2.13
N GLY A 140 28.00 -12.14 -3.07
CA GLY A 140 26.59 -12.52 -2.99
C GLY A 140 25.75 -11.61 -2.11
N ARG A 141 26.26 -10.45 -1.69
CA ARG A 141 25.46 -9.48 -0.94
C ARG A 141 24.61 -8.68 -1.92
N CYS A 142 23.34 -8.51 -1.59
CA CYS A 142 22.40 -7.72 -2.38
C CYS A 142 22.10 -6.37 -1.75
N THR A 143 21.83 -5.38 -2.62
CA THR A 143 21.40 -4.04 -2.25
C THR A 143 20.21 -3.64 -3.15
N PRO A 144 19.01 -3.42 -2.60
CA PRO A 144 18.63 -3.62 -1.19
C PRO A 144 18.73 -5.10 -0.76
N SER A 145 18.89 -5.36 0.54
CA SER A 145 18.92 -6.73 1.10
C SER A 145 17.51 -7.33 1.29
N SER A 146 16.46 -6.55 1.00
CA SER A 146 15.08 -6.98 1.08
C SER A 146 14.24 -6.37 -0.04
N LEU A 147 13.25 -7.13 -0.53
CA LEU A 147 12.15 -6.64 -1.37
C LEU A 147 10.92 -6.44 -0.51
N ARG A 148 10.17 -5.38 -0.80
CA ARG A 148 8.95 -5.03 -0.08
C ARG A 148 7.74 -5.19 -0.98
N VAL A 149 7.09 -6.34 -0.89
CA VAL A 149 5.89 -6.60 -1.69
C VAL A 149 4.66 -5.90 -1.13
N THR A 150 3.88 -5.33 -2.04
CA THR A 150 2.67 -4.53 -1.76
C THR A 150 1.46 -5.24 -2.33
N ARG A 151 0.35 -5.27 -1.59
CA ARG A 151 -0.90 -5.93 -2.01
C ARG A 151 -1.46 -5.30 -3.27
N SER A 152 -1.90 -6.14 -4.20
CA SER A 152 -2.57 -5.72 -5.46
C SER A 152 -4.08 -5.52 -5.29
N ALA A 153 -4.62 -5.80 -4.11
CA ALA A 153 -6.03 -5.64 -3.79
C ALA A 153 -6.25 -4.58 -2.69
N ALA A 154 -7.46 -4.01 -2.69
CA ALA A 154 -8.01 -3.23 -1.60
C ALA A 154 -8.79 -4.13 -0.64
N LYS A 155 -8.81 -3.78 0.64
CA LYS A 155 -9.71 -4.36 1.64
C LYS A 155 -10.93 -3.48 1.76
N ILE A 156 -12.12 -4.04 1.56
CA ILE A 156 -13.39 -3.36 1.77
C ILE A 156 -14.10 -4.03 2.95
N ALA A 157 -14.10 -3.38 4.10
CA ALA A 157 -14.94 -3.77 5.22
C ALA A 157 -16.25 -2.99 5.14
N TYR A 158 -17.38 -3.64 5.44
CA TYR A 158 -18.67 -2.97 5.46
C TYR A 158 -19.50 -3.39 6.66
N THR A 159 -20.30 -2.45 7.15
CA THR A 159 -21.38 -2.67 8.10
C THR A 159 -22.63 -2.02 7.52
N ILE A 160 -23.71 -2.77 7.42
CA ILE A 160 -25.00 -2.29 6.92
C ILE A 160 -26.03 -2.50 8.04
N GLU A 161 -26.76 -1.45 8.37
CA GLU A 161 -27.82 -1.48 9.37
C GLU A 161 -29.08 -0.86 8.81
N VAL A 162 -30.23 -1.48 9.08
CA VAL A 162 -31.54 -0.89 8.85
C VAL A 162 -31.96 -0.12 10.08
N ALA A 163 -32.19 1.19 9.97
CA ALA A 163 -32.57 2.05 11.08
C ALA A 163 -33.87 1.55 11.77
N ASP A 164 -33.98 1.77 13.08
CA ASP A 164 -35.13 1.31 13.90
C ASP A 164 -36.46 1.70 13.30
N ALA A 165 -36.58 2.92 12.80
CA ALA A 165 -37.80 3.46 12.24
C ALA A 165 -38.34 2.70 11.02
N VAL A 166 -37.45 2.10 10.20
CA VAL A 166 -37.80 1.42 8.96
C VAL A 166 -37.63 -0.10 9.04
N ALA A 167 -36.99 -0.62 10.07
CA ALA A 167 -36.79 -2.06 10.26
C ALA A 167 -38.07 -2.91 10.22
N PRO A 168 -39.26 -2.44 10.63
CA PRO A 168 -40.52 -3.18 10.46
C PRO A 168 -40.95 -3.32 8.99
N SER A 169 -40.58 -2.38 8.14
CA SER A 169 -40.97 -2.30 6.72
C SER A 169 -39.95 -2.81 5.71
N LEU A 170 -38.66 -2.85 6.10
CA LEU A 170 -37.56 -3.28 5.23
C LEU A 170 -36.74 -4.41 5.85
N ARG A 171 -36.40 -5.41 5.05
CA ARG A 171 -35.55 -6.54 5.44
C ARG A 171 -34.41 -6.72 4.47
N LEU A 172 -33.16 -6.77 4.94
CA LEU A 172 -32.00 -7.09 4.12
C LEU A 172 -32.14 -8.48 3.51
N ARG A 173 -31.73 -8.64 2.25
CA ARG A 173 -31.77 -9.90 1.52
C ARG A 173 -30.40 -10.36 1.05
N SER A 174 -29.63 -9.49 0.41
CA SER A 174 -28.29 -9.82 -0.05
C SER A 174 -27.43 -8.59 -0.18
N VAL A 175 -26.12 -8.85 -0.21
CA VAL A 175 -25.07 -7.89 -0.48
C VAL A 175 -24.19 -8.44 -1.60
N GLN A 176 -23.81 -7.62 -2.56
CA GLN A 176 -23.02 -8.05 -3.71
C GLN A 176 -22.06 -6.94 -4.16
N PHE A 177 -20.82 -7.28 -4.43
CA PHE A 177 -19.91 -6.37 -5.12
C PHE A 177 -20.07 -6.53 -6.64
N CYS A 178 -20.19 -5.43 -7.34
CA CYS A 178 -20.43 -5.37 -8.77
C CYS A 178 -19.35 -4.54 -9.47
N ASN A 179 -19.21 -4.70 -10.79
CA ASN A 179 -18.18 -4.09 -11.62
C ASN A 179 -16.77 -4.39 -11.10
N LEU A 180 -16.47 -5.67 -10.87
CA LEU A 180 -15.14 -6.15 -10.50
C LEU A 180 -14.31 -6.37 -11.77
N PRO A 181 -13.04 -5.92 -11.84
CA PRO A 181 -12.23 -6.09 -13.04
C PRO A 181 -11.89 -7.57 -13.30
N ARG A 182 -11.97 -8.00 -14.56
CA ARG A 182 -11.61 -9.37 -14.99
C ARG A 182 -10.11 -9.57 -15.16
N THR A 183 -9.34 -8.49 -15.27
CA THR A 183 -7.89 -8.54 -15.41
C THR A 183 -7.23 -7.50 -14.51
N ILE A 184 -6.06 -7.82 -14.02
CA ILE A 184 -5.20 -6.89 -13.29
C ILE A 184 -3.85 -6.79 -13.97
N ARG A 185 -3.21 -5.63 -13.77
CA ARG A 185 -1.82 -5.36 -14.16
C ARG A 185 -0.97 -5.23 -12.89
N PRO A 186 -0.27 -6.28 -12.50
CA PRO A 186 0.45 -6.29 -11.22
C PRO A 186 1.42 -5.12 -11.05
N PHE A 187 2.11 -4.72 -12.12
CA PHE A 187 3.16 -3.68 -12.09
C PHE A 187 2.74 -2.31 -12.64
N ASP A 188 1.51 -2.19 -13.11
CA ASP A 188 0.94 -0.93 -13.59
C ASP A 188 -0.10 -0.42 -12.56
N SER A 189 0.39 0.27 -11.55
CA SER A 189 -0.45 0.89 -10.52
C SER A 189 -0.71 2.36 -10.85
N GLY A 190 -1.94 2.81 -10.61
CA GLY A 190 -2.31 4.22 -10.78
C GLY A 190 -2.79 4.60 -12.17
N SER A 191 -2.75 3.71 -13.17
CA SER A 191 -3.36 3.94 -14.48
C SER A 191 -4.89 3.78 -14.38
N ILE A 192 -5.63 4.65 -15.08
CA ILE A 192 -7.10 4.53 -15.19
C ILE A 192 -7.44 3.14 -15.73
N SER A 193 -8.37 2.48 -15.06
CA SER A 193 -8.85 1.14 -15.43
C SER A 193 -9.71 1.21 -16.70
N SER A 194 -9.97 0.04 -17.30
CA SER A 194 -10.80 -0.05 -18.50
C SER A 194 -12.17 0.62 -18.31
N THR A 195 -12.66 1.26 -19.34
CA THR A 195 -14.03 1.80 -19.41
C THR A 195 -14.96 0.91 -20.26
N VAL A 196 -14.51 -0.30 -20.61
CA VAL A 196 -15.28 -1.28 -21.39
C VAL A 196 -15.96 -2.25 -20.43
N GLU A 197 -17.27 -2.24 -20.37
CA GLU A 197 -18.09 -3.05 -19.44
C GLU A 197 -17.81 -4.55 -19.52
N ALA A 198 -17.51 -5.09 -20.72
CA ALA A 198 -17.16 -6.50 -20.90
C ALA A 198 -15.92 -6.94 -20.11
N ASN A 199 -15.10 -6.01 -19.66
CA ASN A 199 -13.92 -6.27 -18.83
C ASN A 199 -14.24 -6.39 -17.33
N TYR A 200 -15.51 -6.37 -16.97
CA TYR A 200 -15.99 -6.44 -15.60
C TYR A 200 -16.96 -7.60 -15.40
N TYR A 201 -17.16 -7.97 -14.15
CA TYR A 201 -18.14 -8.98 -13.74
C TYR A 201 -18.73 -8.59 -12.36
N ASP A 202 -19.88 -9.17 -12.06
CA ASP A 202 -20.46 -9.07 -10.72
C ASP A 202 -20.02 -10.28 -9.90
N GLY A 203 -19.60 -10.03 -8.67
CA GLY A 203 -19.25 -11.07 -7.71
C GLY A 203 -20.48 -11.87 -7.28
N GLU A 204 -20.26 -12.87 -6.44
CA GLU A 204 -21.35 -13.65 -5.89
C GLU A 204 -22.21 -12.84 -4.93
N ALA A 205 -23.54 -12.97 -5.00
CA ALA A 205 -24.45 -12.35 -4.06
C ALA A 205 -24.41 -13.10 -2.72
N MET A 206 -24.03 -12.41 -1.67
CA MET A 206 -23.98 -12.93 -0.31
C MET A 206 -25.33 -12.76 0.36
N PRO A 207 -26.07 -13.86 0.68
CA PRO A 207 -27.36 -13.75 1.32
C PRO A 207 -27.23 -13.21 2.75
N VAL A 208 -28.11 -12.30 3.12
CA VAL A 208 -28.26 -11.82 4.49
C VAL A 208 -29.46 -12.53 5.11
N GLY A 209 -29.27 -13.05 6.33
CA GLY A 209 -30.34 -13.71 7.08
C GLY A 209 -31.44 -12.75 7.51
N ASN A 210 -32.17 -13.11 8.58
CA ASN A 210 -33.24 -12.27 9.10
C ASN A 210 -32.74 -11.12 10.00
N GLU A 211 -31.48 -10.83 9.97
CA GLU A 211 -30.85 -9.83 10.83
C GLU A 211 -31.03 -8.43 10.24
N ARG A 212 -31.23 -7.46 11.14
CA ARG A 212 -31.33 -6.05 10.80
C ARG A 212 -29.97 -5.42 10.44
N ARG A 213 -28.90 -6.08 10.88
CA ARG A 213 -27.52 -5.65 10.66
C ARG A 213 -26.72 -6.77 10.05
N THR A 214 -25.87 -6.44 9.09
CA THR A 214 -24.87 -7.34 8.53
C THR A 214 -23.53 -6.64 8.43
N ALA A 215 -22.46 -7.41 8.49
CA ALA A 215 -21.11 -6.91 8.30
C ALA A 215 -20.28 -7.95 7.55
N GLY A 216 -19.30 -7.48 6.81
CA GLY A 216 -18.40 -8.37 6.08
C GLY A 216 -17.12 -7.67 5.64
N THR A 217 -16.24 -8.45 5.04
CA THR A 217 -14.99 -7.96 4.44
C THR A 217 -14.78 -8.66 3.10
N ALA A 218 -14.40 -7.89 2.09
CA ALA A 218 -13.99 -8.39 0.80
C ALA A 218 -12.62 -7.81 0.41
N TYR A 219 -11.89 -8.54 -0.42
CA TYR A 219 -10.64 -8.08 -1.02
C TYR A 219 -10.86 -7.96 -2.51
N LEU A 220 -10.77 -6.73 -3.02
CA LEU A 220 -11.10 -6.41 -4.40
C LEU A 220 -9.85 -5.90 -5.11
N PHE A 221 -9.63 -6.35 -6.33
CA PHE A 221 -8.57 -5.80 -7.15
C PHE A 221 -8.80 -4.33 -7.50
N GLU A 222 -7.68 -3.64 -7.76
CA GLU A 222 -7.70 -2.22 -8.11
C GLU A 222 -8.63 -1.94 -9.29
N ASN A 223 -9.52 -0.95 -9.12
CA ASN A 223 -10.35 -0.38 -10.17
C ASN A 223 -10.34 1.15 -10.04
N LEU A 224 -9.61 1.82 -10.93
CA LEU A 224 -9.45 3.28 -10.92
C LEU A 224 -10.34 3.88 -12.00
N GLN A 225 -11.45 4.49 -11.58
CA GLN A 225 -12.43 5.12 -12.47
C GLN A 225 -12.41 6.65 -12.38
N GLY A 226 -11.51 7.20 -11.55
CA GLY A 226 -11.34 8.65 -11.40
C GLY A 226 -12.29 9.28 -10.41
N SER A 227 -12.41 10.60 -10.52
CA SER A 227 -13.28 11.43 -9.69
C SER A 227 -14.20 12.27 -10.56
N VAL A 228 -15.42 12.51 -10.06
CA VAL A 228 -16.40 13.43 -10.66
C VAL A 228 -16.55 14.62 -9.72
N ASP A 229 -15.69 15.63 -9.88
CA ASP A 229 -15.52 16.73 -8.93
C ASP A 229 -16.77 17.64 -8.79
N THR A 230 -17.73 17.51 -9.69
CA THR A 230 -19.03 18.20 -9.61
C THR A 230 -19.97 17.60 -8.56
N ILE A 231 -19.70 16.38 -8.09
CA ILE A 231 -20.49 15.73 -7.05
C ILE A 231 -20.02 16.22 -5.68
N THR A 232 -20.80 17.04 -5.02
CA THR A 232 -20.52 17.60 -3.71
C THR A 232 -21.42 17.07 -2.59
N ASP A 233 -22.52 16.41 -2.95
CA ASP A 233 -23.46 15.80 -2.00
C ASP A 233 -23.39 14.25 -2.15
N GLN A 234 -23.45 13.56 -1.04
CA GLN A 234 -23.44 12.10 -0.98
C GLN A 234 -24.55 11.45 -1.82
N LYS A 235 -25.76 12.01 -1.81
CA LYS A 235 -26.90 11.50 -2.57
C LYS A 235 -26.67 11.53 -4.08
N ASP A 236 -25.80 12.45 -4.56
CA ASP A 236 -25.48 12.59 -5.97
C ASP A 236 -24.36 11.60 -6.40
N LYS A 237 -23.76 10.85 -5.47
CA LYS A 237 -22.87 9.71 -5.76
C LYS A 237 -23.70 8.46 -6.07
N CYS A 238 -24.43 8.52 -7.15
CA CYS A 238 -25.46 7.57 -7.59
C CYS A 238 -25.13 7.06 -9.01
N PRO A 239 -25.81 5.99 -9.49
CA PRO A 239 -25.54 5.39 -10.80
C PRO A 239 -25.57 6.37 -11.97
N GLU A 240 -26.45 7.38 -11.92
CA GLU A 240 -26.62 8.36 -12.98
C GLU A 240 -25.40 9.26 -13.17
N ASN A 241 -24.63 9.46 -12.11
CA ASN A 241 -23.47 10.35 -12.10
C ASN A 241 -22.14 9.58 -12.02
N ALA A 242 -22.17 8.28 -11.74
CA ALA A 242 -20.98 7.46 -11.60
C ALA A 242 -20.38 7.07 -12.97
N PRO A 243 -19.05 6.89 -13.07
CA PRO A 243 -18.45 6.18 -14.22
C PRO A 243 -19.05 4.78 -14.35
N SER A 244 -19.41 4.38 -15.60
CA SER A 244 -20.16 3.14 -15.88
C SER A 244 -19.49 1.86 -15.36
N CYS A 245 -18.16 1.87 -15.25
CA CYS A 245 -17.37 0.74 -14.77
C CYS A 245 -16.88 0.89 -13.31
N ALA A 246 -17.39 1.86 -12.56
CA ALA A 246 -17.03 2.03 -11.16
C ALA A 246 -17.52 0.84 -10.32
N THR A 247 -16.65 0.29 -9.47
CA THR A 247 -17.02 -0.77 -8.54
C THR A 247 -18.02 -0.24 -7.52
N TYR A 248 -19.07 -1.02 -7.23
CA TYR A 248 -20.07 -0.67 -6.25
C TYR A 248 -20.52 -1.85 -5.40
N LEU A 249 -21.06 -1.54 -4.24
CA LEU A 249 -21.75 -2.46 -3.35
C LEU A 249 -23.25 -2.34 -3.62
N ARG A 250 -23.86 -3.42 -4.09
CA ARG A 250 -25.31 -3.57 -4.26
C ARG A 250 -25.91 -4.22 -3.03
N ILE A 251 -26.89 -3.57 -2.44
CA ILE A 251 -27.61 -4.05 -1.27
C ILE A 251 -29.08 -4.23 -1.69
N LEU A 252 -29.59 -5.45 -1.59
CA LEU A 252 -31.00 -5.72 -1.79
C LEU A 252 -31.72 -5.84 -0.47
N ALA A 253 -32.82 -5.11 -0.35
CA ALA A 253 -33.78 -5.25 0.75
C ALA A 253 -35.15 -5.61 0.19
N GLU A 254 -35.98 -6.24 1.00
CA GLU A 254 -37.36 -6.57 0.67
C GLU A 254 -38.30 -5.73 1.52
N ARG A 255 -39.25 -5.11 0.89
CA ARG A 255 -40.36 -4.43 1.57
C ARG A 255 -41.34 -5.46 2.15
N SER A 256 -41.64 -5.33 3.42
CA SER A 256 -42.47 -6.30 4.15
C SER A 256 -43.91 -6.35 3.66
N ALA A 257 -44.45 -5.23 3.17
CA ALA A 257 -45.85 -5.07 2.81
C ALA A 257 -46.26 -5.86 1.55
N ASP A 258 -45.44 -5.81 0.49
CA ASP A 258 -45.77 -6.34 -0.84
C ASP A 258 -44.65 -7.22 -1.43
N LYS A 259 -43.58 -7.47 -0.65
CA LYS A 259 -42.41 -8.26 -1.07
C LYS A 259 -41.61 -7.65 -2.22
N ALA A 260 -41.83 -6.39 -2.56
CA ALA A 260 -41.04 -5.70 -3.55
C ALA A 260 -39.57 -5.58 -3.11
N LEU A 261 -38.67 -5.71 -4.06
CA LEU A 261 -37.24 -5.52 -3.83
C LEU A 261 -36.89 -4.03 -3.95
N VAL A 262 -36.12 -3.54 -2.96
CA VAL A 262 -35.54 -2.23 -2.93
C VAL A 262 -34.03 -2.39 -3.05
N GLU A 263 -33.42 -1.63 -3.94
CA GLU A 263 -32.00 -1.70 -4.24
C GLU A 263 -31.30 -0.43 -3.76
N TYR A 264 -30.16 -0.60 -3.08
CA TYR A 264 -29.27 0.49 -2.74
C TYR A 264 -27.91 0.24 -3.35
N ILE A 265 -27.35 1.28 -3.96
CA ILE A 265 -26.04 1.24 -4.62
C ILE A 265 -25.09 2.19 -3.91
N VAL A 266 -23.95 1.67 -3.45
CA VAL A 266 -22.93 2.43 -2.72
C VAL A 266 -21.58 2.25 -3.39
N TYR A 267 -20.97 3.35 -3.81
CA TYR A 267 -19.66 3.36 -4.43
C TYR A 267 -18.57 3.54 -3.38
N PRO A 268 -17.62 2.60 -3.25
CA PRO A 268 -16.37 2.82 -2.54
C PRO A 268 -15.60 3.99 -3.18
N GLY A 269 -14.62 4.50 -2.47
CA GLY A 269 -13.77 5.58 -2.93
C GLY A 269 -13.07 6.24 -1.75
N GLU A 270 -12.26 7.25 -1.99
CA GLU A 270 -11.58 8.00 -0.94
C GLU A 270 -12.55 8.92 -0.15
N ASN A 271 -13.74 9.15 -0.71
CA ASN A 271 -14.78 9.96 -0.09
C ASN A 271 -16.18 9.44 -0.44
N ASN A 272 -17.20 9.99 0.20
CA ASN A 272 -18.61 9.63 -0.04
C ASN A 272 -19.28 10.53 -1.10
N THR A 273 -18.52 11.31 -1.84
CA THR A 273 -19.01 12.23 -2.88
C THR A 273 -18.40 11.91 -4.24
N SER A 274 -17.22 12.42 -4.55
CA SER A 274 -16.69 12.52 -5.90
C SER A 274 -15.77 11.39 -6.35
N ASP A 275 -15.12 10.66 -5.46
CA ASP A 275 -14.11 9.65 -5.82
C ASP A 275 -14.71 8.26 -6.02
N PHE A 276 -14.39 7.59 -7.15
CA PHE A 276 -14.87 6.27 -7.54
C PHE A 276 -13.74 5.25 -7.67
N ASN A 277 -12.60 5.51 -7.03
CA ASN A 277 -11.43 4.65 -7.13
C ASN A 277 -11.41 3.60 -6.03
N VAL A 278 -11.22 2.35 -6.42
CA VAL A 278 -10.78 1.27 -5.53
C VAL A 278 -9.28 1.10 -5.78
N ARG A 279 -8.46 1.61 -4.88
CA ARG A 279 -6.99 1.58 -5.01
C ARG A 279 -6.43 0.34 -4.34
N ARG A 280 -5.43 -0.29 -4.96
CA ARG A 280 -4.70 -1.40 -4.32
C ARG A 280 -4.06 -0.96 -3.01
N ASN A 281 -3.90 -1.89 -2.09
CA ASN A 281 -3.27 -1.69 -0.79
C ASN A 281 -3.94 -0.62 0.09
N THR A 282 -5.25 -0.36 -0.12
CA THR A 282 -6.05 0.53 0.72
C THR A 282 -7.07 -0.29 1.52
N TRP A 283 -7.53 0.28 2.62
CA TRP A 283 -8.62 -0.28 3.42
C TRP A 283 -9.78 0.73 3.46
N HIS A 284 -10.91 0.35 2.87
CA HIS A 284 -12.16 1.09 2.94
C HIS A 284 -13.04 0.48 4.03
N ASN A 285 -13.54 1.29 4.95
CA ASN A 285 -14.54 0.89 5.94
C ASN A 285 -15.84 1.62 5.64
N LEU A 286 -16.85 0.89 5.19
CA LEU A 286 -18.16 1.40 4.81
C LEU A 286 -19.13 1.20 5.98
N GLU A 287 -19.61 2.28 6.58
CA GLU A 287 -20.68 2.25 7.59
C GLU A 287 -21.95 2.80 6.96
N LEU A 288 -22.94 1.94 6.79
CA LEU A 288 -24.15 2.20 6.01
C LEU A 288 -25.37 2.04 6.88
N VAL A 289 -26.24 3.07 6.91
CA VAL A 289 -27.51 3.04 7.62
C VAL A 289 -28.64 3.32 6.64
N ILE A 290 -29.50 2.33 6.42
CA ILE A 290 -30.71 2.46 5.58
C ILE A 290 -31.77 3.15 6.42
N ARG A 291 -32.19 4.35 6.01
CA ARG A 291 -33.14 5.21 6.70
C ARG A 291 -34.51 5.24 6.05
N GLY A 292 -34.64 4.76 4.82
CA GLY A 292 -35.85 4.73 4.02
C GLY A 292 -35.67 3.91 2.74
N GLU A 293 -36.68 3.83 1.91
CA GLU A 293 -36.60 3.16 0.63
C GLU A 293 -35.66 3.86 -0.34
N ASP A 294 -35.54 5.18 -0.24
CA ASP A 294 -34.69 6.02 -1.09
C ASP A 294 -33.60 6.74 -0.29
N GLU A 295 -33.34 6.32 0.95
CA GLU A 295 -32.42 7.03 1.83
C GLU A 295 -31.42 6.07 2.49
N ILE A 296 -30.15 6.27 2.17
CA ILE A 296 -29.02 5.60 2.81
C ILE A 296 -27.99 6.64 3.28
N ASP A 297 -27.66 6.59 4.57
CA ASP A 297 -26.54 7.35 5.13
C ASP A 297 -25.29 6.49 5.05
N ASN A 298 -24.31 6.98 4.33
CA ASN A 298 -23.10 6.22 4.01
C ASN A 298 -21.88 7.01 4.55
N ARG A 299 -21.07 6.36 5.36
CA ARG A 299 -19.81 6.88 5.90
C ARG A 299 -18.68 6.00 5.43
N VAL A 300 -17.75 6.61 4.71
CA VAL A 300 -16.57 5.92 4.19
C VAL A 300 -15.35 6.43 4.93
N LEU A 301 -14.63 5.53 5.59
CA LEU A 301 -13.30 5.76 6.13
C LEU A 301 -12.31 4.99 5.26
N VAL A 302 -11.35 5.70 4.66
CA VAL A 302 -10.31 5.08 3.85
C VAL A 302 -8.98 5.14 4.58
N TYR A 303 -8.33 4.00 4.67
CA TYR A 303 -6.99 3.85 5.22
C TYR A 303 -6.03 3.47 4.09
N ASP A 304 -5.00 4.27 3.87
CA ASP A 304 -3.93 3.96 2.93
C ASP A 304 -2.98 2.94 3.57
N GLY A 305 -2.69 1.84 2.87
CA GLY A 305 -1.80 0.79 3.38
C GLY A 305 -0.36 1.23 3.63
N LEU A 306 0.06 2.35 3.05
CA LEU A 306 1.36 2.98 3.28
C LEU A 306 1.45 3.74 4.63
N TYR A 307 0.33 4.01 5.26
CA TYR A 307 0.23 4.87 6.44
C TYR A 307 -0.76 4.32 7.46
N TYR A 308 -0.46 3.16 7.98
CA TYR A 308 -0.98 2.84 9.30
C TYR A 308 -0.17 3.68 10.27
N GLY A 309 -0.77 4.77 10.63
CA GLY A 309 -0.28 5.57 11.71
C GLY A 309 0.00 4.69 12.91
N THR A 310 0.97 5.10 13.70
CA THR A 310 1.17 4.58 15.03
C THR A 310 -0.18 4.37 15.69
N ALA A 311 -0.39 3.21 16.28
CA ALA A 311 -1.61 2.94 17.04
C ALA A 311 -1.96 4.16 17.89
N ASN A 312 -3.24 4.51 17.98
CA ASN A 312 -3.67 5.62 18.85
C ASN A 312 -3.47 5.32 20.34
N CYS A 313 -3.05 4.11 20.66
CA CYS A 313 -2.74 3.66 22.02
C CYS A 313 -1.41 2.93 22.00
N HIS A 314 -0.50 3.32 22.88
CA HIS A 314 0.78 2.67 23.11
C HIS A 314 0.87 2.12 24.52
N ILE A 315 1.32 0.86 24.62
CA ILE A 315 1.59 0.21 25.90
C ILE A 315 3.03 0.49 26.29
N CYS A 316 3.22 1.08 27.45
CA CYS A 316 4.51 1.30 28.09
C CYS A 316 4.71 0.31 29.22
N THR A 317 5.69 -0.59 29.11
CA THR A 317 6.01 -1.57 30.14
C THR A 317 7.25 -1.20 30.98
N GLY A 318 7.85 -0.06 30.71
CA GLY A 318 9.05 0.44 31.33
C GLY A 318 8.95 1.93 31.68
N ASP A 319 10.08 2.60 31.67
CA ASP A 319 10.21 4.04 31.97
C ASP A 319 10.00 4.94 30.76
N GLN A 320 9.83 4.37 29.56
CA GLN A 320 9.56 5.13 28.34
C GLN A 320 8.92 4.29 27.25
N VAL A 321 8.24 4.96 26.31
CA VAL A 321 7.78 4.42 25.03
C VAL A 321 8.08 5.41 23.90
N THR A 322 8.59 4.90 22.78
CA THR A 322 8.94 5.72 21.60
C THR A 322 8.13 5.27 20.39
N PHE A 323 7.52 6.21 19.68
CA PHE A 323 6.73 5.94 18.48
C PHE A 323 6.85 7.09 17.47
N ASP A 324 6.51 6.81 16.22
CA ASP A 324 6.46 7.78 15.13
C ASP A 324 5.23 8.69 15.28
N VAL A 325 5.39 9.99 15.14
CA VAL A 325 4.30 10.97 15.24
C VAL A 325 3.80 11.48 13.89
N THR A 326 4.25 10.88 12.77
CA THR A 326 3.78 11.22 11.42
C THR A 326 2.65 10.31 10.89
N PRO A 327 1.78 9.77 11.72
CA PRO A 327 0.94 8.62 11.39
C PRO A 327 -0.08 8.87 10.31
N TYR A 328 -0.50 10.09 10.07
CA TYR A 328 -1.67 10.38 9.25
C TYR A 328 -1.40 11.41 8.16
N ARG A 329 -0.16 11.49 7.71
CA ARG A 329 0.29 12.51 6.77
C ARG A 329 -0.19 12.34 5.33
N THR A 330 -1.13 11.51 5.02
CA THR A 330 -1.64 11.52 3.67
C THR A 330 -2.75 12.54 3.53
N SER A 331 -2.66 13.35 2.48
CA SER A 331 -3.74 14.20 1.97
C SER A 331 -5.09 13.45 1.78
N ARG A 332 -5.09 12.15 2.03
CA ARG A 332 -6.21 11.21 1.89
C ARG A 332 -6.87 10.85 3.21
N SER A 333 -6.24 11.15 4.34
CA SER A 333 -6.84 10.86 5.64
C SER A 333 -7.86 11.95 5.99
N ARG A 334 -9.13 11.60 5.99
CA ARG A 334 -10.24 12.48 6.41
C ARG A 334 -10.11 12.99 7.84
N ASN A 335 -9.27 12.38 8.66
CA ASN A 335 -9.03 12.83 10.01
C ASN A 335 -8.46 14.25 10.04
N TYR A 336 -7.73 14.65 9.00
CA TYR A 336 -7.25 16.03 8.85
C TYR A 336 -8.39 17.03 8.62
N ALA A 337 -9.38 16.69 7.80
CA ALA A 337 -10.53 17.55 7.56
C ALA A 337 -11.35 17.79 8.84
N TYR A 338 -11.48 16.77 9.70
CA TYR A 338 -12.09 16.91 11.02
C TYR A 338 -11.34 17.84 11.96
N LEU A 339 -10.03 17.93 11.80
CA LEU A 339 -9.16 18.80 12.59
C LEU A 339 -9.01 20.21 11.99
N GLY A 340 -9.66 20.48 10.84
CA GLY A 340 -9.50 21.74 10.11
C GLY A 340 -8.13 21.89 9.43
N ILE A 341 -7.41 20.78 9.23
CA ILE A 341 -6.13 20.78 8.53
C ILE A 341 -6.40 20.55 7.05
N GLU A 342 -6.09 21.53 6.22
CA GLU A 342 -6.28 21.47 4.78
C GLU A 342 -5.25 20.55 4.09
N ALA A 343 -5.64 19.97 2.96
CA ALA A 343 -4.74 19.19 2.13
C ALA A 343 -3.62 20.09 1.60
N GLY A 344 -2.38 19.84 2.05
CA GLY A 344 -1.22 20.65 1.68
C GLY A 344 -0.57 21.38 2.84
N ASP A 345 -1.21 21.42 4.01
CA ASP A 345 -0.58 21.94 5.22
C ASP A 345 0.61 21.05 5.60
N GLU A 346 1.71 21.69 5.95
CA GLU A 346 2.90 20.99 6.38
C GLU A 346 2.68 20.41 7.78
N TYR A 347 2.77 19.07 7.91
CA TYR A 347 2.80 18.42 9.21
C TYR A 347 4.18 18.66 9.86
N ALA A 348 4.26 19.66 10.70
CA ALA A 348 5.48 20.07 11.36
C ALA A 348 5.31 20.04 12.89
N PRO A 349 5.47 18.87 13.54
CA PRO A 349 5.40 18.78 14.99
C PRO A 349 6.58 19.54 15.61
N ALA A 350 6.28 20.54 16.41
CA ALA A 350 7.26 21.42 17.03
C ALA A 350 7.47 21.12 18.53
N SER A 351 6.44 20.59 19.19
CA SER A 351 6.50 20.23 20.60
C SER A 351 5.54 19.10 20.96
N ALA A 352 5.72 18.53 22.14
CA ALA A 352 4.83 17.54 22.70
C ALA A 352 4.40 17.93 24.11
N GLY A 353 3.24 17.47 24.54
CA GLY A 353 2.71 17.79 25.86
C GLY A 353 1.66 16.81 26.35
N LEU A 354 1.35 16.95 27.63
CA LEU A 354 0.36 16.17 28.34
C LEU A 354 -1.00 16.86 28.22
N LEU A 355 -2.00 16.11 27.77
CA LEU A 355 -3.41 16.55 27.79
C LEU A 355 -4.10 16.13 29.11
N TRP A 356 -3.85 14.88 29.51
CA TRP A 356 -4.47 14.30 30.69
C TRP A 356 -3.66 13.09 31.18
N GLN A 357 -3.68 12.82 32.49
CA GLN A 357 -3.14 11.58 33.05
C GLN A 357 -3.82 11.24 34.39
N ASP A 358 -3.84 9.94 34.71
CA ASP A 358 -4.00 9.47 36.07
C ASP A 358 -2.62 9.22 36.72
N ASN A 359 -2.59 9.16 38.06
CA ASN A 359 -1.42 8.75 38.86
C ASN A 359 -0.08 9.49 38.57
N LYS A 360 -0.12 10.60 37.84
CA LYS A 360 1.08 11.42 37.50
C LYS A 360 2.22 10.58 36.90
N ILE A 361 1.87 9.72 35.95
CA ILE A 361 2.81 8.74 35.38
C ILE A 361 3.81 9.35 34.38
N ILE A 362 3.47 10.44 33.73
CA ILE A 362 4.33 11.08 32.72
C ILE A 362 5.34 12.00 33.39
N THR A 363 6.62 11.81 33.08
CA THR A 363 7.73 12.59 33.62
C THR A 363 8.35 13.54 32.60
N GLY A 364 8.16 13.31 31.29
CA GLY A 364 8.68 14.19 30.26
C GLY A 364 8.48 13.66 28.85
N PHE A 365 8.94 14.48 27.88
CA PHE A 365 8.85 14.20 26.45
C PHE A 365 10.17 14.50 25.76
N THR A 366 10.52 13.69 24.75
CA THR A 366 11.57 14.00 23.78
C THR A 366 10.97 13.84 22.38
N LEU A 367 10.98 14.92 21.60
CA LEU A 367 10.53 14.93 20.21
C LEU A 367 11.73 15.21 19.31
N ALA A 368 12.10 14.23 18.48
CA ALA A 368 13.19 14.34 17.51
C ALA A 368 12.87 13.48 16.29
N ASP A 369 13.19 13.96 15.10
CA ASP A 369 13.05 13.24 13.82
C ASP A 369 11.66 12.61 13.63
N ASN A 370 10.60 13.35 13.96
CA ASN A 370 9.22 12.89 13.96
C ASN A 370 8.95 11.66 14.85
N ARG A 371 9.78 11.43 15.86
CA ARG A 371 9.59 10.40 16.88
C ARG A 371 9.38 11.05 18.23
N LEU A 372 8.31 10.63 18.89
CA LEU A 372 8.01 11.04 20.27
C LEU A 372 8.43 9.93 21.23
N THR A 373 9.31 10.27 22.16
CA THR A 373 9.57 9.46 23.36
C THR A 373 8.81 10.07 24.52
N VAL A 374 7.91 9.30 25.09
CA VAL A 374 7.18 9.63 26.30
C VAL A 374 7.89 8.95 27.47
N HIS A 375 8.40 9.75 28.40
CA HIS A 375 9.05 9.27 29.62
C HIS A 375 8.04 9.10 30.74
N THR A 376 8.13 8.00 31.47
CA THR A 376 7.21 7.65 32.55
C THR A 376 7.96 7.35 33.85
N ASN A 377 7.24 7.30 34.95
CA ASN A 377 7.80 6.90 36.25
C ASN A 377 7.72 5.39 36.49
N GLY A 378 7.34 4.59 35.45
CA GLY A 378 7.20 3.14 35.54
C GLY A 378 6.01 2.65 36.36
N GLN A 379 5.11 3.52 36.82
CA GLN A 379 3.91 3.14 37.55
C GLN A 379 2.75 2.83 36.59
N ARG A 380 1.78 2.04 37.08
CA ARG A 380 0.54 1.76 36.35
C ARG A 380 -0.31 3.01 36.23
N GLY A 381 -0.84 3.25 35.05
CA GLY A 381 -1.77 4.35 34.80
C GLY A 381 -2.00 4.62 33.32
N ASN A 382 -2.78 5.64 33.06
CA ASN A 382 -3.16 6.09 31.73
C ASN A 382 -2.82 7.56 31.54
N ALA A 383 -2.43 7.92 30.31
CA ALA A 383 -2.24 9.30 29.92
C ALA A 383 -2.70 9.54 28.50
N LEU A 384 -3.11 10.75 28.19
CA LEU A 384 -3.33 11.27 26.85
C LEU A 384 -2.25 12.32 26.56
N VAL A 385 -1.45 12.08 25.56
CA VAL A 385 -0.34 12.96 25.14
C VAL A 385 -0.58 13.48 23.75
N ALA A 386 -0.08 14.66 23.42
CA ALA A 386 -0.26 15.27 22.11
C ALA A 386 1.05 15.85 21.57
N VAL A 387 1.11 16.01 20.24
CA VAL A 387 2.08 16.86 19.56
C VAL A 387 1.38 18.10 19.04
N TYR A 388 2.13 19.19 19.02
CA TYR A 388 1.65 20.52 18.64
C TYR A 388 2.52 21.09 17.51
N ASP A 389 1.91 21.91 16.67
CA ASP A 389 2.65 22.78 15.75
C ASP A 389 3.36 23.93 16.48
N ALA A 390 4.08 24.76 15.73
CA ALA A 390 4.76 25.95 16.29
C ALA A 390 3.78 27.01 16.84
N GLY A 391 2.52 26.99 16.43
CA GLY A 391 1.45 27.87 16.91
C GLY A 391 0.75 27.35 18.17
N GLY A 392 1.09 26.14 18.63
CA GLY A 392 0.47 25.51 19.79
C GLY A 392 -0.86 24.79 19.47
N THR A 393 -1.18 24.57 18.19
CA THR A 393 -2.33 23.78 17.78
C THR A 393 -2.01 22.30 17.91
N ILE A 394 -2.96 21.50 18.44
CA ILE A 394 -2.81 20.05 18.52
C ILE A 394 -2.83 19.47 17.10
N LEU A 395 -1.75 18.81 16.71
CA LEU A 395 -1.68 18.07 15.45
C LEU A 395 -2.27 16.66 15.59
N TRP A 396 -1.98 15.98 16.69
CA TRP A 396 -2.54 14.68 17.04
C TRP A 396 -2.34 14.31 18.49
N SER A 397 -3.07 13.28 18.99
CA SER A 397 -2.94 12.79 20.37
C SER A 397 -2.94 11.26 20.42
N TRP A 398 -2.28 10.71 21.42
CA TRP A 398 -2.16 9.29 21.69
C TRP A 398 -2.47 8.95 23.13
N HIS A 399 -3.14 7.81 23.33
CA HIS A 399 -3.31 7.21 24.64
C HIS A 399 -2.06 6.40 25.01
N ILE A 400 -1.50 6.65 26.18
CA ILE A 400 -0.40 5.88 26.75
C ILE A 400 -0.93 5.07 27.91
N TRP A 401 -0.79 3.75 27.81
CA TRP A 401 -1.19 2.83 28.87
C TRP A 401 0.06 2.22 29.51
N CYS A 402 0.37 2.62 30.74
CA CYS A 402 1.52 2.15 31.48
C CYS A 402 1.15 0.92 32.32
N LEU A 403 1.88 -0.16 32.08
CA LEU A 403 1.72 -1.45 32.75
C LEU A 403 3.08 -1.87 33.33
N PRO A 404 3.32 -1.79 34.64
CA PRO A 404 4.57 -2.23 35.22
C PRO A 404 4.74 -3.75 35.09
N GLY A 405 5.82 -4.16 34.45
CA GLY A 405 6.46 -5.46 34.61
C GLY A 405 5.96 -6.63 33.81
N ASP A 406 4.68 -6.84 33.58
CA ASP A 406 4.17 -8.01 32.85
C ASP A 406 3.11 -7.63 31.83
N ARG A 407 3.28 -8.12 30.58
CA ARG A 407 2.24 -8.02 29.56
C ARG A 407 1.01 -8.78 30.01
N PRO A 408 -0.21 -8.24 29.88
CA PRO A 408 -1.41 -9.07 29.99
C PRO A 408 -1.33 -10.20 28.94
N GLN A 409 -1.55 -11.45 29.37
CA GLN A 409 -1.65 -12.61 28.50
C GLN A 409 -2.91 -12.54 27.62
#